data_93fc3f22b3265a0ee3ba80988205b8b9
#
_entry.id   93fc3f22b3265a0ee3ba80988205b8b9
#
_cell.length_a   1.000
_cell.length_b   1.000
_cell.length_c   1.000
_cell.angle_alpha   90.00
_cell.angle_beta   90.00
_cell.angle_gamma   90.00
#
_symmetry.space_group_name_H-M   'P 1'
#
loop_
_entity.id
_entity.type
_entity.pdbx_description
1 polymer ?
#
loop_
_entity_poly.entity_id
_entity_poly.type
_entity_poly.pdbx_seq_one_letter_code
_entity_poly.pdbx_strand_id
1 'polypeptide(L)'
;MDYITVVLWIIAIIGIIVAIIVKKNMTQLVGFAGEYWVRKELEKLPEEYLFLSDVMLRIDGKTTQIDHIVFSKYGIFVIETKQMNTYLTGSENDKYWTVKAGKKKHYMYNPIFQNYGHKKTIEQVLGLNDDQVIDLVCISGAGNVKVKTNKVVRVERIAERIMFEKGEKVKDYIRMAHMINSLNIVDETERKMHIRAIKDNIVNNNQELRKEVVMNRCPRCGNELVGRKGKTGEFIGCLSFPKCRYTKVIKQNNNNDDTEDKELFG
;
A
#
# COMPACT_ATOMS: atom_id res chain seq x y z
N MET A 1 43.11 -25.82 -4.47
CA MET A 1 42.45 -24.72 -3.74
C MET A 1 42.70 -25.00 -2.26
N ASP A 2 43.36 -24.07 -1.59
CA ASP A 2 43.76 -24.30 -0.18
C ASP A 2 42.54 -24.35 0.72
N TYR A 3 42.60 -25.14 1.77
CA TYR A 3 41.51 -25.25 2.76
C TYR A 3 41.03 -23.88 3.25
N ILE A 4 41.93 -22.95 3.45
CA ILE A 4 41.63 -21.56 3.85
C ILE A 4 40.74 -20.85 2.84
N THR A 5 41.02 -21.00 1.55
CA THR A 5 40.24 -20.39 0.46
C THR A 5 38.81 -20.95 0.43
N VAL A 6 38.63 -22.23 0.63
CA VAL A 6 37.30 -22.87 0.71
C VAL A 6 36.52 -22.34 1.91
N VAL A 7 37.16 -22.25 3.09
CA VAL A 7 36.52 -21.70 4.29
C VAL A 7 36.08 -20.24 4.10
N LEU A 8 36.90 -19.41 3.47
CA LEU A 8 36.56 -18.00 3.19
C LEU A 8 35.35 -17.89 2.24
N TRP A 9 35.27 -18.74 1.20
CA TRP A 9 34.10 -18.78 0.32
C TRP A 9 32.82 -19.21 1.04
N ILE A 10 32.89 -20.19 1.94
CA ILE A 10 31.74 -20.62 2.75
C ILE A 10 31.25 -19.46 3.63
N ILE A 11 32.16 -18.76 4.30
CA ILE A 11 31.83 -17.60 5.14
C ILE A 11 31.16 -16.48 4.29
N ALA A 12 31.71 -16.20 3.11
CA ALA A 12 31.14 -15.21 2.19
C ALA A 12 29.71 -15.57 1.75
N ILE A 13 29.48 -16.85 1.39
CA ILE A 13 28.16 -17.36 0.99
C ILE A 13 27.17 -17.26 2.16
N ILE A 14 27.56 -17.65 3.36
CA ILE A 14 26.72 -17.52 4.56
C ILE A 14 26.39 -16.05 4.81
N GLY A 15 27.35 -15.15 4.70
CA GLY A 15 27.14 -13.70 4.82
C GLY A 15 26.12 -13.16 3.84
N ILE A 16 26.19 -13.59 2.58
CA ILE A 16 25.21 -13.21 1.54
C ILE A 16 23.82 -13.75 1.87
N ILE A 17 23.71 -15.02 2.27
CA ILE A 17 22.44 -15.63 2.64
C ILE A 17 21.80 -14.89 3.84
N VAL A 18 22.58 -14.58 4.86
CA VAL A 18 22.14 -13.81 6.03
C VAL A 18 21.67 -12.42 5.61
N ALA A 19 22.42 -11.73 4.75
CA ALA A 19 22.04 -10.41 4.23
C ALA A 19 20.70 -10.44 3.46
N ILE A 20 20.47 -11.46 2.64
CA ILE A 20 19.22 -11.66 1.90
C ILE A 20 18.05 -11.91 2.87
N ILE A 21 18.24 -12.76 3.88
CA ILE A 21 17.22 -13.05 4.90
C ILE A 21 16.90 -11.80 5.70
N VAL A 22 17.90 -11.05 6.14
CA VAL A 22 17.72 -9.79 6.87
C VAL A 22 16.96 -8.77 6.02
N LYS A 23 17.37 -8.57 4.76
CA LYS A 23 16.69 -7.65 3.83
C LYS A 23 15.22 -8.01 3.63
N LYS A 24 14.90 -9.31 3.49
CA LYS A 24 13.53 -9.79 3.32
C LYS A 24 12.67 -9.56 4.57
N ASN A 25 13.23 -9.78 5.76
CA ASN A 25 12.53 -9.61 7.03
C ASN A 25 12.38 -8.12 7.40
N MET A 26 13.32 -7.26 7.01
CA MET A 26 13.25 -5.81 7.26
C MET A 26 11.99 -5.18 6.66
N THR A 27 11.56 -5.60 5.47
CA THR A 27 10.35 -5.05 4.83
C THR A 27 9.10 -5.38 5.65
N GLN A 28 9.02 -6.59 6.21
CA GLN A 28 7.91 -6.98 7.09
C GLN A 28 7.96 -6.25 8.43
N LEU A 29 9.15 -6.13 9.03
CA LEU A 29 9.36 -5.39 10.28
C LEU A 29 8.99 -3.91 10.14
N VAL A 30 9.32 -3.29 9.01
CA VAL A 30 8.97 -1.89 8.74
C VAL A 30 7.45 -1.72 8.61
N GLY A 31 6.76 -2.62 7.90
CA GLY A 31 5.29 -2.61 7.82
C GLY A 31 4.65 -2.76 9.20
N PHE A 32 5.08 -3.76 9.96
CA PHE A 32 4.60 -4.02 11.31
C PHE A 32 4.84 -2.83 12.27
N ALA A 33 5.98 -2.15 12.15
CA ALA A 33 6.24 -0.92 12.92
C ALA A 33 5.22 0.19 12.59
N GLY A 34 4.80 0.32 11.33
CA GLY A 34 3.79 1.28 10.92
C GLY A 34 2.44 1.04 11.60
N GLU A 35 1.94 -0.19 11.54
CA GLU A 35 0.69 -0.60 12.17
C GLU A 35 0.75 -0.46 13.70
N TYR A 36 1.88 -0.80 14.32
CA TYR A 36 2.11 -0.60 15.75
C TYR A 36 1.94 0.86 16.18
N TRP A 37 2.51 1.82 15.43
CA TRP A 37 2.39 3.24 15.77
C TRP A 37 0.96 3.75 15.56
N VAL A 38 0.26 3.30 14.51
CA VAL A 38 -1.16 3.64 14.32
C VAL A 38 -1.98 3.11 15.49
N ARG A 39 -1.79 1.85 15.88
CA ARG A 39 -2.47 1.27 17.05
C ARG A 39 -2.23 2.10 18.31
N LYS A 40 -1.00 2.55 18.56
CA LYS A 40 -0.66 3.40 19.73
C LYS A 40 -1.38 4.75 19.72
N GLU A 41 -1.62 5.32 18.54
CA GLU A 41 -2.41 6.54 18.44
C GLU A 41 -3.92 6.25 18.63
N LEU A 42 -4.43 5.10 18.16
CA LEU A 42 -5.81 4.70 18.37
C LEU A 42 -6.12 4.40 19.86
N GLU A 43 -5.13 3.92 20.63
CA GLU A 43 -5.26 3.71 22.09
C GLU A 43 -5.49 5.03 22.87
N LYS A 44 -5.27 6.20 22.24
CA LYS A 44 -5.54 7.51 22.85
C LYS A 44 -6.98 7.99 22.63
N LEU A 45 -7.78 7.29 21.83
CA LEU A 45 -9.19 7.62 21.62
C LEU A 45 -9.96 7.43 22.92
N PRO A 46 -11.00 8.25 23.20
CA PRO A 46 -11.91 8.06 24.32
C PRO A 46 -12.55 6.68 24.35
N GLU A 47 -13.00 6.23 25.52
CA GLU A 47 -13.55 4.87 25.75
C GLU A 47 -14.79 4.53 24.90
N GLU A 48 -15.52 5.54 24.41
CA GLU A 48 -16.62 5.33 23.48
C GLU A 48 -16.20 4.94 22.07
N TYR A 49 -14.90 4.94 21.77
CA TYR A 49 -14.34 4.44 20.51
C TYR A 49 -13.75 3.04 20.75
N LEU A 50 -14.30 2.05 20.07
CA LEU A 50 -13.73 0.71 20.06
C LEU A 50 -12.90 0.53 18.80
N PHE A 51 -11.82 -0.24 18.85
CA PHE A 51 -11.09 -0.56 17.62
C PHE A 51 -10.62 -2.01 17.58
N LEU A 52 -10.53 -2.52 16.38
CA LEU A 52 -9.93 -3.81 16.04
C LEU A 52 -8.75 -3.58 15.10
N SER A 53 -7.72 -4.41 15.22
CA SER A 53 -6.54 -4.36 14.35
C SER A 53 -6.30 -5.71 13.71
N ASP A 54 -5.72 -5.72 12.50
CA ASP A 54 -5.38 -6.93 11.77
C ASP A 54 -6.59 -7.85 11.55
N VAL A 55 -7.67 -7.28 11.03
CA VAL A 55 -8.94 -7.98 10.81
C VAL A 55 -8.94 -8.62 9.43
N MET A 56 -9.09 -9.94 9.36
CA MET A 56 -9.25 -10.67 8.10
C MET A 56 -10.66 -11.22 7.98
N LEU A 57 -11.35 -10.83 6.92
CA LEU A 57 -12.72 -11.24 6.63
C LEU A 57 -12.78 -12.04 5.33
N ARG A 58 -13.80 -12.92 5.20
CA ARG A 58 -14.13 -13.62 3.96
C ARG A 58 -15.48 -13.17 3.44
N ILE A 59 -15.49 -12.62 2.22
CA ILE A 59 -16.70 -12.18 1.52
C ILE A 59 -16.67 -12.76 0.11
N ASP A 60 -17.76 -13.39 -0.31
CA ASP A 60 -17.93 -14.00 -1.65
C ASP A 60 -16.74 -14.92 -2.05
N GLY A 61 -16.25 -15.71 -1.08
CA GLY A 61 -15.12 -16.63 -1.27
C GLY A 61 -13.74 -15.98 -1.32
N LYS A 62 -13.65 -14.64 -1.26
CA LYS A 62 -12.38 -13.89 -1.24
C LYS A 62 -12.08 -13.41 0.17
N THR A 63 -10.80 -13.39 0.52
CA THR A 63 -10.34 -12.84 1.80
C THR A 63 -9.81 -11.42 1.61
N THR A 64 -10.10 -10.55 2.59
CA THR A 64 -9.55 -9.20 2.68
C THR A 64 -8.98 -8.99 4.08
N GLN A 65 -7.84 -8.33 4.19
CA GLN A 65 -7.22 -7.96 5.46
C GLN A 65 -7.30 -6.44 5.60
N ILE A 66 -7.78 -5.99 6.73
CA ILE A 66 -7.96 -4.58 7.08
C ILE A 66 -7.06 -4.28 8.27
N ASP A 67 -6.19 -3.29 8.14
CA ASP A 67 -5.19 -2.99 9.16
C ASP A 67 -5.84 -2.56 10.48
N HIS A 68 -6.79 -1.59 10.43
CA HIS A 68 -7.54 -1.18 11.61
C HIS A 68 -8.98 -0.77 11.25
N ILE A 69 -9.90 -1.04 12.18
CA ILE A 69 -11.29 -0.58 12.11
C ILE A 69 -11.63 0.08 13.45
N VAL A 70 -12.10 1.32 13.42
CA VAL A 70 -12.58 2.03 14.61
C VAL A 70 -14.10 2.14 14.55
N PHE A 71 -14.76 1.81 15.63
CA PHE A 71 -16.21 1.81 15.79
C PHE A 71 -16.63 2.90 16.76
N SER A 72 -17.53 3.77 16.34
CA SER A 72 -18.11 4.81 17.18
C SER A 72 -19.51 5.19 16.70
N LYS A 73 -20.25 5.91 17.53
CA LYS A 73 -21.55 6.46 17.11
C LYS A 73 -21.42 7.50 15.97
N TYR A 74 -20.24 8.05 15.76
CA TYR A 74 -19.97 9.07 14.72
C TYR A 74 -19.63 8.46 13.35
N GLY A 75 -19.42 7.15 13.29
CA GLY A 75 -19.12 6.39 12.09
C GLY A 75 -18.19 5.21 12.36
N ILE A 76 -18.07 4.37 11.35
CA ILE A 76 -17.08 3.26 11.32
C ILE A 76 -15.93 3.71 10.44
N PHE A 77 -14.71 3.74 11.00
CA PHE A 77 -13.52 4.17 10.27
C PHE A 77 -12.71 2.96 9.85
N VAL A 78 -12.50 2.82 8.56
CA VAL A 78 -11.64 1.79 7.97
C VAL A 78 -10.31 2.43 7.64
N ILE A 79 -9.22 1.90 8.19
CA ILE A 79 -7.91 2.55 8.15
C ILE A 79 -6.91 1.61 7.50
N GLU A 80 -6.31 2.05 6.40
CA GLU A 80 -5.17 1.43 5.72
C GLU A 80 -3.90 2.13 6.15
N THR A 81 -2.90 1.39 6.62
CA THR A 81 -1.62 1.92 7.08
C THR A 81 -0.56 1.81 6.00
N LYS A 82 0.18 2.90 5.78
CA LYS A 82 1.36 2.89 4.92
C LYS A 82 2.57 3.46 5.64
N GLN A 83 3.59 2.62 5.85
CA GLN A 83 4.87 3.07 6.39
C GLN A 83 5.68 3.74 5.28
N MET A 84 5.97 5.05 5.44
CA MET A 84 6.67 5.87 4.46
C MET A 84 7.85 6.62 5.09
N ASN A 85 9.07 6.31 4.67
CA ASN A 85 10.29 7.03 5.08
C ASN A 85 10.89 7.85 3.93
N THR A 86 10.20 7.94 2.80
CA THR A 86 10.66 8.58 1.58
C THR A 86 9.66 9.62 1.08
N TYR A 87 9.96 10.25 -0.05
CA TYR A 87 9.06 11.24 -0.64
C TYR A 87 7.94 10.55 -1.42
N LEU A 88 6.70 10.87 -1.07
CA LEU A 88 5.48 10.33 -1.69
C LEU A 88 4.67 11.44 -2.33
N THR A 89 4.27 11.25 -3.59
CA THR A 89 3.38 12.17 -4.31
C THR A 89 2.31 11.43 -5.07
N GLY A 90 1.14 12.04 -5.17
CA GLY A 90 0.02 11.51 -5.92
C GLY A 90 -1.21 12.39 -5.75
N SER A 91 -2.32 12.00 -6.34
CA SER A 91 -3.63 12.57 -6.10
C SER A 91 -4.64 11.48 -5.76
N GLU A 92 -5.81 11.87 -5.27
CA GLU A 92 -6.88 10.94 -4.89
C GLU A 92 -7.29 10.03 -6.06
N ASN A 93 -7.29 10.58 -7.29
CA ASN A 93 -7.76 9.89 -8.50
C ASN A 93 -6.65 9.20 -9.30
N ASP A 94 -5.39 9.28 -8.89
CA ASP A 94 -4.30 8.59 -9.57
C ASP A 94 -4.34 7.09 -9.22
N LYS A 95 -4.29 6.20 -10.22
CA LYS A 95 -4.20 4.75 -9.98
C LYS A 95 -2.93 4.36 -9.22
N TYR A 96 -1.84 5.09 -9.46
CA TYR A 96 -0.55 4.87 -8.81
C TYR A 96 0.04 6.17 -8.27
N TRP A 97 0.57 6.11 -7.06
CA TRP A 97 1.36 7.18 -6.47
C TRP A 97 2.84 6.97 -6.73
N THR A 98 3.58 8.06 -6.76
CA THR A 98 5.03 8.06 -6.98
C THR A 98 5.76 8.10 -5.65
N VAL A 99 6.66 7.14 -5.44
CA VAL A 99 7.60 7.07 -4.32
C VAL A 99 8.99 7.39 -4.84
N LYS A 100 9.71 8.32 -4.18
CA LYS A 100 11.08 8.68 -4.52
C LYS A 100 12.01 8.43 -3.34
N ALA A 101 13.04 7.59 -3.57
CA ALA A 101 14.11 7.29 -2.62
C ALA A 101 15.45 7.73 -3.23
N GLY A 102 15.91 8.93 -2.90
CA GLY A 102 17.06 9.55 -3.57
C GLY A 102 16.84 9.72 -5.07
N LYS A 103 17.69 9.14 -5.89
CA LYS A 103 17.56 9.14 -7.36
C LYS A 103 16.59 8.08 -7.90
N LYS A 104 16.24 7.07 -7.11
CA LYS A 104 15.32 6.00 -7.52
C LYS A 104 13.87 6.47 -7.40
N LYS A 105 13.04 6.07 -8.37
CA LYS A 105 11.61 6.37 -8.44
C LYS A 105 10.86 5.08 -8.76
N HIS A 106 9.85 4.77 -7.95
CA HIS A 106 8.95 3.64 -8.20
C HIS A 106 7.49 4.07 -7.99
N TYR A 107 6.57 3.21 -8.37
CA TYR A 107 5.14 3.46 -8.29
C TYR A 107 4.50 2.52 -7.29
N MET A 108 3.60 3.05 -6.48
CA MET A 108 2.80 2.31 -5.52
C MET A 108 1.33 2.40 -5.94
N TYR A 109 0.60 1.29 -5.90
CA TYR A 109 -0.85 1.33 -6.08
C TYR A 109 -1.48 2.29 -5.06
N ASN A 110 -2.45 3.09 -5.51
CA ASN A 110 -3.07 4.10 -4.67
C ASN A 110 -3.76 3.45 -3.46
N PRO A 111 -3.30 3.70 -2.23
CA PRO A 111 -3.88 3.09 -1.04
C PRO A 111 -5.31 3.57 -0.73
N ILE A 112 -5.75 4.70 -1.28
CA ILE A 112 -7.15 5.13 -1.20
C ILE A 112 -8.05 4.14 -1.94
N PHE A 113 -7.65 3.66 -3.12
CA PHE A 113 -8.43 2.66 -3.86
C PHE A 113 -8.41 1.29 -3.18
N GLN A 114 -7.28 0.93 -2.57
CA GLN A 114 -7.20 -0.28 -1.75
C GLN A 114 -8.19 -0.19 -0.59
N ASN A 115 -8.15 0.88 0.17
CA ASN A 115 -8.99 1.09 1.35
C ASN A 115 -10.48 1.27 1.01
N TYR A 116 -10.79 1.82 -0.16
CA TYR A 116 -12.16 1.87 -0.66
C TYR A 116 -12.76 0.46 -0.82
N GLY A 117 -11.97 -0.52 -1.28
CA GLY A 117 -12.38 -1.93 -1.29
C GLY A 117 -12.68 -2.47 0.11
N HIS A 118 -11.86 -2.14 1.10
CA HIS A 118 -12.09 -2.50 2.51
C HIS A 118 -13.35 -1.84 3.08
N LYS A 119 -13.56 -0.55 2.79
CA LYS A 119 -14.79 0.18 3.12
C LYS A 119 -16.02 -0.55 2.58
N LYS A 120 -16.04 -0.90 1.30
CA LYS A 120 -17.19 -1.62 0.70
C LYS A 120 -17.43 -2.99 1.33
N THR A 121 -16.37 -3.68 1.74
CA THR A 121 -16.50 -4.93 2.52
C THR A 121 -17.21 -4.68 3.85
N ILE A 122 -16.83 -3.65 4.60
CA ILE A 122 -17.47 -3.33 5.90
C ILE A 122 -18.91 -2.87 5.71
N GLU A 123 -19.20 -2.06 4.71
CA GLU A 123 -20.57 -1.66 4.36
C GLU A 123 -21.45 -2.89 4.09
N GLN A 124 -20.96 -3.84 3.30
CA GLN A 124 -21.70 -5.06 2.97
C GLN A 124 -21.93 -5.95 4.20
N VAL A 125 -20.89 -6.18 5.02
CA VAL A 125 -20.98 -7.06 6.20
C VAL A 125 -21.92 -6.50 7.26
N LEU A 126 -21.87 -5.18 7.47
CA LEU A 126 -22.63 -4.52 8.53
C LEU A 126 -23.98 -3.94 8.06
N GLY A 127 -24.26 -3.98 6.75
CA GLY A 127 -25.48 -3.38 6.16
C GLY A 127 -25.51 -1.86 6.30
N LEU A 128 -24.36 -1.21 6.18
CA LEU A 128 -24.20 0.24 6.35
C LEU A 128 -24.19 0.98 5.00
N ASN A 129 -24.55 2.27 5.06
CA ASN A 129 -24.49 3.18 3.93
C ASN A 129 -23.10 3.83 3.81
N ASP A 130 -22.83 4.45 2.65
CA ASP A 130 -21.55 5.08 2.31
C ASP A 130 -21.13 6.19 3.30
N ASP A 131 -22.07 6.95 3.83
CA ASP A 131 -21.84 8.06 4.77
C ASP A 131 -21.56 7.58 6.22
N GLN A 132 -21.88 6.33 6.54
CA GLN A 132 -21.65 5.71 7.84
C GLN A 132 -20.26 5.09 7.97
N VAL A 133 -19.59 4.79 6.84
CA VAL A 133 -18.25 4.21 6.81
C VAL A 133 -17.28 5.18 6.19
N ILE A 134 -16.20 5.49 6.88
CA ILE A 134 -15.20 6.49 6.50
C ILE A 134 -13.87 5.78 6.25
N ASP A 135 -13.34 5.91 5.03
CA ASP A 135 -12.06 5.34 4.63
C ASP A 135 -10.92 6.33 4.84
N LEU A 136 -9.89 5.93 5.61
CA LEU A 136 -8.71 6.74 5.90
C LEU A 136 -7.43 5.98 5.57
N VAL A 137 -6.49 6.65 4.93
CA VAL A 137 -5.12 6.16 4.74
C VAL A 137 -4.21 6.84 5.76
N CYS A 138 -3.67 6.06 6.66
CA CYS A 138 -2.77 6.55 7.70
C CYS A 138 -1.32 6.37 7.29
N ILE A 139 -0.59 7.48 7.17
CA ILE A 139 0.83 7.46 6.83
C ILE A 139 1.67 7.52 8.10
N SER A 140 2.43 6.45 8.34
CA SER A 140 3.45 6.36 9.39
C SER A 140 4.86 6.58 8.82
N GLY A 141 5.80 6.93 9.69
CA GLY A 141 7.21 7.17 9.31
C GLY A 141 7.52 8.61 8.92
N ALA A 142 8.80 8.90 8.69
CA ALA A 142 9.35 10.26 8.54
C ALA A 142 9.28 10.82 7.10
N GLY A 143 8.64 10.09 6.17
CA GLY A 143 8.59 10.49 4.76
C GLY A 143 7.82 11.78 4.50
N ASN A 144 8.21 12.52 3.48
CA ASN A 144 7.50 13.72 3.04
C ASN A 144 6.36 13.34 2.08
N VAL A 145 5.12 13.54 2.53
CA VAL A 145 3.91 13.15 1.80
C VAL A 145 3.24 14.38 1.20
N LYS A 146 3.17 14.43 -0.14
CA LYS A 146 2.49 15.49 -0.89
C LYS A 146 1.28 14.92 -1.64
N VAL A 147 0.27 14.55 -0.87
CA VAL A 147 -1.04 14.11 -1.37
C VAL A 147 -2.10 15.02 -0.73
N LYS A 148 -2.82 15.77 -1.55
CA LYS A 148 -3.85 16.72 -1.07
C LYS A 148 -5.21 16.05 -1.09
N THR A 149 -5.64 15.53 0.04
CA THR A 149 -6.97 14.95 0.27
C THR A 149 -7.24 14.85 1.77
N ASN A 150 -8.50 14.86 2.19
CA ASN A 150 -8.91 14.64 3.57
C ASN A 150 -8.90 13.14 3.97
N LYS A 151 -8.70 12.24 3.02
CA LYS A 151 -8.61 10.80 3.25
C LYS A 151 -7.22 10.34 3.70
N VAL A 152 -6.19 11.15 3.52
CA VAL A 152 -4.81 10.82 3.92
C VAL A 152 -4.42 11.63 5.14
N VAL A 153 -3.99 10.94 6.17
CA VAL A 153 -3.65 11.54 7.46
C VAL A 153 -2.32 11.00 7.96
N ARG A 154 -1.56 11.83 8.66
CA ARG A 154 -0.34 11.41 9.37
C ARG A 154 -0.70 10.68 10.65
N VAL A 155 0.13 9.70 11.05
CA VAL A 155 -0.13 8.89 12.24
C VAL A 155 -0.36 9.74 13.49
N GLU A 156 0.39 10.81 13.66
CA GLU A 156 0.29 11.71 14.83
C GLU A 156 -1.06 12.44 14.93
N ARG A 157 -1.84 12.46 13.84
CA ARG A 157 -3.12 13.17 13.74
C ARG A 157 -4.32 12.24 13.52
N ILE A 158 -4.12 10.92 13.54
CA ILE A 158 -5.20 9.98 13.22
C ILE A 158 -6.34 10.04 14.25
N ALA A 159 -6.01 10.11 15.54
CA ALA A 159 -7.00 10.24 16.60
C ALA A 159 -7.79 11.56 16.48
N GLU A 160 -7.11 12.68 16.26
CA GLU A 160 -7.74 13.99 16.01
C GLU A 160 -8.69 13.93 14.81
N ARG A 161 -8.25 13.32 13.69
CA ARG A 161 -9.06 13.17 12.47
C ARG A 161 -10.33 12.35 12.70
N ILE A 162 -10.23 11.28 13.49
CA ILE A 162 -11.39 10.44 13.86
C ILE A 162 -12.36 11.23 14.73
N MET A 163 -11.88 11.91 15.75
CA MET A 163 -12.69 12.73 16.67
C MET A 163 -13.29 14.00 16.03
N PHE A 164 -12.82 14.36 14.83
CA PHE A 164 -13.37 15.50 14.07
C PHE A 164 -14.79 15.21 13.53
N GLU A 165 -15.12 13.92 13.27
CA GLU A 165 -16.46 13.55 12.83
C GLU A 165 -17.50 13.83 13.91
N LYS A 166 -18.63 14.38 13.49
CA LYS A 166 -19.72 14.81 14.38
C LYS A 166 -21.06 14.28 13.87
N GLY A 167 -22.03 14.29 14.77
CA GLY A 167 -23.35 13.76 14.48
C GLY A 167 -23.41 12.25 14.61
N GLU A 168 -24.50 11.74 15.17
CA GLU A 168 -24.70 10.30 15.34
C GLU A 168 -25.10 9.67 14.01
N LYS A 169 -24.27 8.78 13.48
CA LYS A 169 -24.46 8.06 12.22
C LYS A 169 -24.74 6.56 12.44
N VAL A 170 -24.21 5.99 13.52
CA VAL A 170 -24.26 4.55 13.80
C VAL A 170 -24.68 4.32 15.24
N LYS A 171 -25.87 3.70 15.45
CA LYS A 171 -26.40 3.45 16.80
C LYS A 171 -25.76 2.22 17.48
N ASP A 172 -25.68 1.11 16.76
CA ASP A 172 -25.30 -0.20 17.33
C ASP A 172 -23.82 -0.53 17.12
N TYR A 173 -22.93 0.46 17.12
CA TYR A 173 -21.51 0.27 16.79
C TYR A 173 -20.79 -0.75 17.69
N ILE A 174 -21.20 -0.89 18.96
CA ILE A 174 -20.64 -1.90 19.88
C ILE A 174 -20.96 -3.31 19.39
N ARG A 175 -22.22 -3.56 19.03
CA ARG A 175 -22.64 -4.85 18.47
C ARG A 175 -21.92 -5.15 17.14
N MET A 176 -21.72 -4.12 16.33
CA MET A 176 -21.00 -4.24 15.06
C MET A 176 -19.53 -4.60 15.29
N ALA A 177 -18.87 -4.02 16.30
CA ALA A 177 -17.50 -4.39 16.67
C ALA A 177 -17.41 -5.87 17.07
N HIS A 178 -18.34 -6.35 17.90
CA HIS A 178 -18.42 -7.77 18.28
C HIS A 178 -18.69 -8.67 17.07
N MET A 179 -19.56 -8.27 16.16
CA MET A 179 -19.86 -9.03 14.95
C MET A 179 -18.59 -9.16 14.06
N ILE A 180 -17.90 -8.06 13.79
CA ILE A 180 -16.65 -8.11 13.01
C ILE A 180 -15.59 -8.96 13.70
N ASN A 181 -15.44 -8.84 15.02
CA ASN A 181 -14.50 -9.65 15.77
C ASN A 181 -14.82 -11.16 15.69
N SER A 182 -16.10 -11.53 15.71
CA SER A 182 -16.53 -12.93 15.56
C SER A 182 -16.32 -13.51 14.16
N LEU A 183 -16.31 -12.66 13.14
CA LEU A 183 -16.05 -13.02 11.74
C LEU A 183 -14.57 -12.99 11.38
N ASN A 184 -13.71 -12.49 12.28
CA ASN A 184 -12.29 -12.37 12.03
C ASN A 184 -11.62 -13.74 11.92
N ILE A 185 -10.99 -13.99 10.79
CA ILE A 185 -10.23 -15.21 10.51
C ILE A 185 -8.90 -15.15 11.26
N VAL A 186 -8.76 -16.00 12.27
CA VAL A 186 -7.55 -16.12 13.10
C VAL A 186 -6.67 -17.31 12.70
N ASP A 187 -7.19 -18.22 11.87
CA ASP A 187 -6.43 -19.40 11.41
C ASP A 187 -5.20 -18.99 10.60
N GLU A 188 -4.04 -19.47 11.06
CA GLU A 188 -2.75 -19.08 10.49
C GLU A 188 -2.56 -19.63 9.06
N THR A 189 -3.16 -20.76 8.73
CA THR A 189 -3.06 -21.36 7.40
C THR A 189 -3.84 -20.54 6.39
N GLU A 190 -5.05 -20.11 6.76
CA GLU A 190 -5.86 -19.23 5.92
C GLU A 190 -5.20 -17.87 5.71
N ARG A 191 -4.61 -17.30 6.75
CA ARG A 191 -3.84 -16.04 6.66
C ARG A 191 -2.62 -16.19 5.75
N LYS A 192 -1.89 -17.28 5.81
CA LYS A 192 -0.77 -17.58 4.90
C LYS A 192 -1.24 -17.73 3.43
N MET A 193 -2.40 -18.36 3.20
CA MET A 193 -2.98 -18.46 1.85
C MET A 193 -3.35 -17.07 1.29
N HIS A 194 -3.93 -16.20 2.11
CA HIS A 194 -4.24 -14.82 1.72
C HIS A 194 -2.97 -14.05 1.29
N ILE A 195 -1.89 -14.13 2.09
CA ILE A 195 -0.61 -13.48 1.78
C ILE A 195 -0.02 -14.01 0.47
N ARG A 196 -0.15 -15.31 0.18
CA ARG A 196 0.29 -15.90 -1.10
C ARG A 196 -0.53 -15.33 -2.26
N ALA A 197 -1.86 -15.31 -2.14
CA ALA A 197 -2.74 -14.77 -3.17
C ALA A 197 -2.44 -13.29 -3.48
N ILE A 198 -2.15 -12.47 -2.48
CA ILE A 198 -1.71 -11.08 -2.68
C ILE A 198 -0.40 -11.02 -3.47
N LYS A 199 0.61 -11.83 -3.10
CA LYS A 199 1.90 -11.87 -3.81
C LYS A 199 1.72 -12.26 -5.28
N ASP A 200 0.91 -13.28 -5.55
CA ASP A 200 0.62 -13.73 -6.90
C ASP A 200 -0.10 -12.65 -7.71
N ASN A 201 -1.06 -11.94 -7.10
CA ASN A 201 -1.74 -10.80 -7.70
C ASN A 201 -0.78 -9.63 -8.00
N ILE A 202 0.17 -9.33 -7.10
CA ILE A 202 1.19 -8.30 -7.33
C ILE A 202 2.07 -8.69 -8.53
N VAL A 203 2.51 -9.94 -8.61
CA VAL A 203 3.31 -10.43 -9.74
C VAL A 203 2.52 -10.32 -11.05
N ASN A 204 1.27 -10.75 -11.05
CA ASN A 204 0.39 -10.69 -12.22
C ASN A 204 0.12 -9.23 -12.65
N ASN A 205 -0.21 -8.35 -11.70
CA ASN A 205 -0.40 -6.92 -11.97
C ASN A 205 0.86 -6.26 -12.52
N ASN A 206 2.05 -6.63 -12.03
CA ASN A 206 3.31 -6.14 -12.56
C ASN A 206 3.57 -6.63 -13.99
N GLN A 207 3.16 -7.87 -14.30
CA GLN A 207 3.24 -8.39 -15.68
C GLN A 207 2.25 -7.69 -16.62
N GLU A 208 1.03 -7.40 -16.16
CA GLU A 208 0.05 -6.61 -16.92
C GLU A 208 0.54 -5.17 -17.16
N LEU A 209 1.08 -4.52 -16.14
CA LEU A 209 1.69 -3.20 -16.26
C LEU A 209 2.84 -3.18 -17.28
N ARG A 210 3.65 -4.25 -17.33
CA ARG A 210 4.69 -4.39 -18.35
C ARG A 210 4.07 -4.53 -19.75
N LYS A 211 3.01 -5.33 -19.90
CA LYS A 211 2.28 -5.47 -21.16
C LYS A 211 1.64 -4.14 -21.59
N GLU A 212 1.00 -3.40 -20.67
CA GLU A 212 0.42 -2.08 -20.96
C GLU A 212 1.47 -1.08 -21.44
N VAL A 213 2.66 -1.08 -20.84
CA VAL A 213 3.79 -0.23 -21.27
C VAL A 213 4.29 -0.65 -22.66
N VAL A 214 4.35 -1.97 -22.95
CA VAL A 214 4.72 -2.50 -24.27
C VAL A 214 3.64 -2.19 -25.30
N MET A 215 2.37 -2.20 -24.91
CA MET A 215 1.22 -1.82 -25.77
C MET A 215 1.01 -0.30 -25.90
N ASN A 216 1.99 0.51 -25.50
CA ASN A 216 1.94 1.96 -25.59
C ASN A 216 0.85 2.64 -24.71
N ARG A 217 0.40 1.98 -23.65
CA ARG A 217 -0.54 2.54 -22.69
C ARG A 217 0.15 3.05 -21.42
N CYS A 218 -0.34 4.18 -20.94
CA CYS A 218 0.18 4.79 -19.71
C CYS A 218 -0.21 3.96 -18.48
N PRO A 219 0.75 3.43 -17.69
CA PRO A 219 0.44 2.62 -16.51
C PRO A 219 -0.19 3.44 -15.38
N ARG A 220 -0.15 4.79 -15.46
CA ARG A 220 -0.72 5.68 -14.45
C ARG A 220 -2.22 5.95 -14.65
N CYS A 221 -2.67 6.10 -15.90
CA CYS A 221 -4.04 6.51 -16.22
C CYS A 221 -4.67 5.74 -17.39
N GLY A 222 -3.98 4.74 -17.97
CA GLY A 222 -4.48 3.93 -19.10
C GLY A 222 -4.48 4.61 -20.47
N ASN A 223 -4.22 5.93 -20.56
CA ASN A 223 -4.19 6.65 -21.83
C ASN A 223 -2.92 6.35 -22.63
N GLU A 224 -2.93 6.72 -23.91
CA GLU A 224 -1.83 6.48 -24.83
C GLU A 224 -0.53 7.14 -24.40
N LEU A 225 0.59 6.48 -24.67
CA LEU A 225 1.94 6.99 -24.48
C LEU A 225 2.49 7.47 -25.82
N VAL A 226 3.05 8.67 -25.87
CA VAL A 226 3.59 9.30 -27.08
C VAL A 226 5.05 9.71 -26.88
N GLY A 227 5.85 9.58 -27.95
CA GLY A 227 7.22 10.10 -27.98
C GLY A 227 7.22 11.62 -27.89
N ARG A 228 8.11 12.17 -27.05
CA ARG A 228 8.29 13.62 -26.87
C ARG A 228 9.79 13.95 -26.84
N LYS A 229 10.14 15.15 -27.32
CA LYS A 229 11.49 15.72 -27.19
C LYS A 229 11.56 16.63 -25.97
N GLY A 230 12.52 16.39 -25.10
CA GLY A 230 12.84 17.25 -23.95
C GLY A 230 14.25 17.86 -24.08
N LYS A 231 14.62 18.70 -23.13
CA LYS A 231 15.97 19.35 -23.11
C LYS A 231 17.13 18.35 -23.01
N THR A 232 16.88 17.16 -22.44
CA THR A 232 17.90 16.12 -22.20
C THR A 232 17.77 14.90 -23.13
N GLY A 233 16.95 14.98 -24.19
CA GLY A 233 16.74 13.89 -25.13
C GLY A 233 15.29 13.49 -25.33
N GLU A 234 15.06 12.41 -26.06
CA GLU A 234 13.74 11.87 -26.31
C GLU A 234 13.23 11.04 -25.13
N PHE A 235 11.94 11.13 -24.87
CA PHE A 235 11.28 10.37 -23.82
C PHE A 235 9.84 10.00 -24.21
N ILE A 236 9.29 8.96 -23.61
CA ILE A 236 7.87 8.61 -23.75
C ILE A 236 7.11 9.34 -22.65
N GLY A 237 6.05 10.03 -23.01
CA GLY A 237 5.17 10.74 -22.09
C GLY A 237 3.70 10.39 -22.29
N CYS A 238 2.89 10.53 -21.24
CA CYS A 238 1.44 10.33 -21.35
C CYS A 238 0.78 11.39 -22.20
N LEU A 239 -0.14 10.98 -23.09
CA LEU A 239 -0.92 11.89 -23.93
C LEU A 239 -1.78 12.86 -23.08
N SER A 240 -2.24 12.40 -21.92
CA SER A 240 -3.06 13.21 -20.99
C SER A 240 -2.30 14.28 -20.21
N PHE A 241 -1.04 14.61 -20.58
CA PHE A 241 -0.36 15.76 -19.98
C PHE A 241 -1.16 17.05 -20.23
N PRO A 242 -1.33 17.95 -19.23
CA PRO A 242 -0.70 17.98 -17.90
C PRO A 242 -1.43 17.20 -16.80
N LYS A 243 -2.62 16.63 -17.06
CA LYS A 243 -3.41 15.87 -16.08
C LYS A 243 -2.64 14.63 -15.58
N CYS A 244 -2.00 13.90 -16.49
CA CYS A 244 -1.11 12.79 -16.16
C CYS A 244 0.33 13.12 -16.57
N ARG A 245 1.24 13.13 -15.58
CA ARG A 245 2.66 13.49 -15.79
C ARG A 245 3.57 12.26 -15.86
N TYR A 246 3.04 11.11 -16.30
CA TYR A 246 3.87 9.92 -16.49
C TYR A 246 4.88 10.14 -17.62
N THR A 247 6.14 9.80 -17.36
CA THR A 247 7.23 9.83 -18.36
C THR A 247 8.16 8.63 -18.17
N LYS A 248 8.64 8.07 -19.28
CA LYS A 248 9.68 7.02 -19.32
C LYS A 248 10.79 7.47 -20.26
N VAL A 249 12.05 7.37 -19.83
CA VAL A 249 13.21 7.67 -20.69
C VAL A 249 13.38 6.56 -21.73
N ILE A 250 13.58 6.91 -22.98
CA ILE A 250 13.94 5.96 -24.04
C ILE A 250 15.43 5.66 -23.85
N LYS A 251 15.79 4.48 -23.32
CA LYS A 251 17.17 4.00 -23.39
C LYS A 251 17.45 3.69 -24.86
N GLN A 252 18.42 4.35 -25.48
CA GLN A 252 18.94 3.89 -26.77
C GLN A 252 19.57 2.52 -26.52
N ASN A 253 19.05 1.48 -27.16
CA ASN A 253 19.62 0.14 -27.16
C ASN A 253 20.99 0.20 -27.86
N ASN A 254 22.06 0.34 -27.09
CA ASN A 254 23.31 -0.26 -27.46
C ASN A 254 23.19 -1.75 -27.10
N ASN A 255 23.16 -2.60 -28.12
CA ASN A 255 23.12 -4.05 -27.99
C ASN A 255 24.18 -4.52 -26.99
N ASN A 256 23.73 -5.07 -25.87
CA ASN A 256 24.34 -5.94 -24.88
C ASN A 256 24.01 -5.46 -23.46
N ASP A 257 22.91 -5.91 -22.89
CA ASP A 257 22.78 -6.38 -21.52
C ASP A 257 21.29 -6.60 -21.14
N ASP A 258 20.90 -7.86 -21.08
CA ASP A 258 19.56 -8.31 -20.66
C ASP A 258 19.38 -8.37 -19.12
N THR A 259 20.15 -7.61 -18.33
CA THR A 259 20.23 -7.81 -16.87
C THR A 259 19.70 -6.68 -15.99
N GLU A 260 19.19 -5.56 -16.54
CA GLU A 260 18.78 -4.41 -15.69
C GLU A 260 17.27 -4.19 -15.46
N ASP A 261 16.37 -5.03 -16.02
CA ASP A 261 14.93 -4.85 -15.84
C ASP A 261 14.35 -5.40 -14.51
N LYS A 262 15.21 -5.96 -13.64
CA LYS A 262 14.75 -6.52 -12.34
C LYS A 262 14.54 -5.49 -11.22
N GLU A 263 14.96 -4.24 -11.36
CA GLU A 263 14.95 -3.24 -10.28
C GLU A 263 13.77 -2.25 -10.29
N LEU A 264 12.82 -2.35 -11.23
CA LEU A 264 11.72 -1.37 -11.34
C LEU A 264 10.49 -1.69 -10.49
N PHE A 265 10.42 -2.89 -9.90
CA PHE A 265 9.22 -3.38 -9.18
C PHE A 265 9.58 -4.14 -7.88
N GLY A 266 10.47 -3.61 -7.07
CA GLY A 266 10.73 -4.10 -5.72
C GLY A 266 9.92 -3.35 -4.67
#